data_5a14bafbe2282f7ba144c56826dc3afa
#
_entry.id   5a14bafbe2282f7ba144c56826dc3afa
#
_cell.length_a   1.000
_cell.length_b   1.000
_cell.length_c   1.000
_cell.angle_alpha   90.00
_cell.angle_beta   90.00
_cell.angle_gamma   90.00
#
_symmetry.space_group_name_H-M   'P 1'
#
loop_
_entity.id
_entity.type
_entity.pdbx_description
1 polymer ?
#
loop_
_entity_poly.entity_id
_entity_poly.type
_entity_poly.pdbx_seq_one_letter_code
_entity_poly.pdbx_strand_id
1 'polypeptide(L)'
;VLILSGMGEMFINSADSSYTSKQLVGLIFCAGIMLLLSVVNFNFVCGFSRILYLINIVLLVLVKLVGVKVNGAQRWINLGFTRLQPSELTKIIMIIFVAVYIQEHEEDFMEWKVLFKLALLCALPLFLVVIEPNLSTTLDITFILMSVIFVGGLSGTLIKKCLKIIIPIIIPLGFLFIWYIQTPNQVLLHDYQVTRIMTFLEPSKYSSTTAYQQDNSVMAIGSGKLYGKGLNNNTIADVTVSDTGFVSEQQTDFIFSVVGEETGFIGSVIVIALLAIIMIECFKTAYVAKNMSGRLIAVGMAALIGFQSFINIGVATELLPNTGLPLPFVSYGLTSLLSYMAGIGIVLNIGLQRHY
;
A
#
# COMPACT_ATOMS: atom_id res chain seq x y z
N VAL A 1 -8.83 -9.41 10.73
CA VAL A 1 -7.70 -8.49 10.88
C VAL A 1 -6.75 -8.94 11.98
N LEU A 2 -7.19 -9.05 13.24
CA LEU A 2 -6.32 -9.40 14.38
C LEU A 2 -5.63 -10.77 14.22
N ILE A 3 -6.34 -11.78 13.68
CA ILE A 3 -5.75 -13.09 13.38
C ILE A 3 -4.62 -12.94 12.36
N LEU A 4 -4.86 -12.22 11.27
CA LEU A 4 -3.86 -12.00 10.23
C LEU A 4 -2.65 -11.23 10.74
N SER A 5 -2.87 -10.19 11.57
CA SER A 5 -1.76 -9.44 12.19
C SER A 5 -0.98 -10.26 13.21
N GLY A 6 -1.66 -11.17 13.95
CA GLY A 6 -0.99 -12.13 14.83
C GLY A 6 -0.13 -13.13 14.05
N MET A 7 -0.61 -13.63 12.92
CA MET A 7 0.21 -14.44 11.99
C MET A 7 1.39 -13.64 11.45
N GLY A 8 1.17 -12.36 11.05
CA GLY A 8 2.24 -11.47 10.61
C GLY A 8 3.34 -11.30 11.65
N GLU A 9 2.97 -11.18 12.93
CA GLU A 9 3.93 -11.10 14.04
C GLU A 9 4.80 -12.35 14.15
N MET A 10 4.23 -13.55 13.94
CA MET A 10 4.99 -14.80 13.92
C MET A 10 6.00 -14.84 12.78
N PHE A 11 5.60 -14.41 11.58
CA PHE A 11 6.49 -14.35 10.41
C PHE A 11 7.57 -13.27 10.54
N ILE A 12 7.23 -12.10 11.13
CA ILE A 12 8.23 -11.05 11.42
C ILE A 12 9.26 -11.55 12.44
N ASN A 13 8.81 -12.25 13.50
CA ASN A 13 9.71 -12.83 14.47
C ASN A 13 10.66 -13.85 13.85
N SER A 14 10.17 -14.63 12.91
CA SER A 14 10.98 -15.60 12.20
C SER A 14 11.95 -14.94 11.21
N ALA A 15 11.51 -13.88 10.52
CA ALA A 15 12.36 -13.14 9.60
C ALA A 15 13.48 -12.36 10.31
N ASP A 16 13.14 -11.64 11.38
CA ASP A 16 14.10 -10.89 12.20
C ASP A 16 13.48 -10.58 13.57
N SER A 17 13.91 -11.32 14.58
CA SER A 17 13.43 -11.19 15.97
C SER A 17 13.66 -9.81 16.59
N SER A 18 14.59 -8.99 16.05
CA SER A 18 14.88 -7.65 16.58
C SER A 18 13.72 -6.67 16.39
N TYR A 19 12.85 -6.93 15.42
CA TYR A 19 11.65 -6.11 15.14
C TYR A 19 10.41 -6.53 15.92
N THR A 20 10.35 -7.76 16.43
CA THR A 20 9.16 -8.36 17.07
C THR A 20 8.62 -7.51 18.21
N SER A 21 9.47 -7.15 19.18
CA SER A 21 9.01 -6.37 20.35
C SER A 21 8.39 -5.02 19.97
N LYS A 22 8.97 -4.34 18.97
CA LYS A 22 8.44 -3.04 18.49
C LYS A 22 7.13 -3.20 17.74
N GLN A 23 7.03 -4.25 16.90
CA GLN A 23 5.84 -4.53 16.13
C GLN A 23 4.68 -4.97 17.04
N LEU A 24 4.93 -5.79 18.05
CA LEU A 24 3.92 -6.24 19.02
C LEU A 24 3.33 -5.06 19.82
N VAL A 25 4.18 -4.17 20.31
CA VAL A 25 3.72 -2.94 20.99
C VAL A 25 2.91 -2.07 20.03
N GLY A 26 3.39 -1.92 18.79
CA GLY A 26 2.67 -1.21 17.74
C GLY A 26 1.33 -1.85 17.39
N LEU A 27 1.26 -3.18 17.33
CA LEU A 27 0.03 -3.92 17.06
C LEU A 27 -1.02 -3.67 18.15
N ILE A 28 -0.63 -3.75 19.42
CA ILE A 28 -1.55 -3.46 20.55
C ILE A 28 -2.05 -2.02 20.48
N PHE A 29 -1.17 -1.05 20.22
CA PHE A 29 -1.53 0.35 20.08
C PHE A 29 -2.48 0.59 18.88
N CYS A 30 -2.15 0.06 17.71
CA CYS A 30 -2.97 0.19 16.50
C CYS A 30 -4.33 -0.54 16.63
N ALA A 31 -4.38 -1.70 17.31
CA ALA A 31 -5.62 -2.37 17.63
C ALA A 31 -6.50 -1.52 18.57
N GLY A 32 -5.90 -0.86 19.56
CA GLY A 32 -6.61 0.12 20.41
C GLY A 32 -7.20 1.28 19.60
N ILE A 33 -6.45 1.84 18.63
CA ILE A 33 -6.97 2.88 17.72
C ILE A 33 -8.08 2.34 16.83
N MET A 34 -7.96 1.14 16.29
CA MET A 34 -9.01 0.49 15.50
C MET A 34 -10.30 0.38 16.30
N LEU A 35 -10.24 -0.11 17.54
CA LEU A 35 -11.39 -0.23 18.43
C LEU A 35 -11.98 1.15 18.80
N LEU A 36 -11.13 2.14 19.10
CA LEU A 36 -11.58 3.50 19.37
C LEU A 36 -12.35 4.07 18.17
N LEU A 37 -11.80 3.98 16.97
CA LEU A 37 -12.43 4.49 15.75
C LEU A 37 -13.67 3.68 15.35
N SER A 38 -13.79 2.43 15.78
CA SER A 38 -15.01 1.64 15.56
C SER A 38 -16.20 2.14 16.39
N VAL A 39 -15.96 2.83 17.51
CA VAL A 39 -16.99 3.39 18.39
C VAL A 39 -17.27 4.87 18.07
N VAL A 40 -16.23 5.62 17.68
CA VAL A 40 -16.36 7.04 17.31
C VAL A 40 -17.12 7.17 15.99
N ASN A 41 -18.18 8.00 15.99
CA ASN A 41 -18.99 8.24 14.81
C ASN A 41 -18.12 8.72 13.64
N PHE A 42 -18.11 7.95 12.54
CA PHE A 42 -17.27 8.27 11.37
C PHE A 42 -17.63 9.63 10.73
N ASN A 43 -18.87 10.11 10.87
CA ASN A 43 -19.25 11.44 10.41
C ASN A 43 -18.47 12.56 11.12
N PHE A 44 -18.10 12.32 12.39
CA PHE A 44 -17.20 13.23 13.13
C PHE A 44 -15.81 13.29 12.47
N VAL A 45 -15.25 12.13 12.10
CA VAL A 45 -13.97 12.04 11.38
C VAL A 45 -14.08 12.72 9.99
N CYS A 46 -15.18 12.50 9.29
CA CYS A 46 -15.47 13.15 8.00
C CYS A 46 -15.54 14.67 8.13
N GLY A 47 -16.10 15.20 9.22
CA GLY A 47 -16.14 16.65 9.51
C GLY A 47 -14.76 17.31 9.55
N PHE A 48 -13.70 16.55 9.89
CA PHE A 48 -12.31 17.03 9.91
C PHE A 48 -11.56 16.75 8.61
N SER A 49 -12.20 16.24 7.55
CA SER A 49 -11.54 15.82 6.30
C SER A 49 -10.63 16.90 5.69
N ARG A 50 -11.06 18.17 5.69
CA ARG A 50 -10.26 19.29 5.17
C ARG A 50 -9.05 19.60 6.06
N ILE A 51 -9.21 19.48 7.38
CA ILE A 51 -8.09 19.68 8.34
C ILE A 51 -7.09 18.52 8.18
N LEU A 52 -7.57 17.28 8.10
CA LEU A 52 -6.72 16.11 7.84
C LEU A 52 -5.95 16.25 6.53
N TYR A 53 -6.60 16.75 5.46
CA TYR A 53 -5.94 17.03 4.19
C TYR A 53 -4.81 18.07 4.36
N LEU A 54 -5.05 19.18 5.06
CA LEU A 54 -4.03 20.19 5.32
C LEU A 54 -2.87 19.63 6.16
N ILE A 55 -3.17 18.87 7.21
CA ILE A 55 -2.15 18.17 8.01
C ILE A 55 -1.32 17.24 7.13
N ASN A 56 -1.96 16.50 6.24
CA ASN A 56 -1.27 15.62 5.30
C ASN A 56 -0.28 16.37 4.40
N ILE A 57 -0.70 17.50 3.82
CA ILE A 57 0.20 18.35 3.01
C ILE A 57 1.39 18.83 3.86
N VAL A 58 1.13 19.32 5.08
CA VAL A 58 2.20 19.76 5.99
C VAL A 58 3.17 18.62 6.30
N LEU A 59 2.67 17.42 6.59
CA LEU A 59 3.52 16.25 6.87
C LEU A 59 4.38 15.85 5.66
N LEU A 60 3.82 15.85 4.45
CA LEU A 60 4.56 15.55 3.23
C LEU A 60 5.65 16.61 2.94
N VAL A 61 5.35 17.90 3.15
CA VAL A 61 6.36 18.95 3.02
C VAL A 61 7.43 18.81 4.12
N LEU A 62 7.03 18.48 5.34
CA LEU A 62 7.95 18.31 6.48
C LEU A 62 8.96 17.19 6.23
N VAL A 63 8.54 16.07 5.62
CA VAL A 63 9.48 14.99 5.22
C VAL A 63 10.58 15.52 4.30
N LYS A 64 10.25 16.40 3.38
CA LYS A 64 11.24 16.97 2.46
C LYS A 64 12.25 17.86 3.18
N LEU A 65 11.83 18.55 4.25
CA LEU A 65 12.68 19.48 5.00
C LEU A 65 13.53 18.79 6.06
N VAL A 66 12.93 17.89 6.86
CA VAL A 66 13.58 17.28 8.04
C VAL A 66 13.65 15.75 8.00
N GLY A 67 13.21 15.12 6.90
CA GLY A 67 13.17 13.68 6.77
C GLY A 67 14.55 13.04 6.74
N VAL A 68 14.62 11.80 7.24
CA VAL A 68 15.83 10.98 7.25
C VAL A 68 15.92 10.19 5.94
N LYS A 69 17.13 10.15 5.37
CA LYS A 69 17.43 9.32 4.18
C LYS A 69 17.67 7.88 4.62
N VAL A 70 16.92 6.96 4.05
CA VAL A 70 17.11 5.50 4.22
C VAL A 70 17.10 4.88 2.82
N ASN A 71 18.05 4.03 2.52
CA ASN A 71 18.21 3.38 1.21
C ASN A 71 18.15 4.37 0.02
N GLY A 72 18.78 5.55 0.18
CA GLY A 72 18.83 6.57 -0.87
C GLY A 72 17.59 7.45 -1.03
N ALA A 73 16.51 7.21 -0.29
CA ALA A 73 15.27 7.97 -0.37
C ALA A 73 14.92 8.64 0.97
N GLN A 74 14.46 9.89 0.91
CA GLN A 74 14.04 10.68 2.06
C GLN A 74 12.51 10.60 2.19
N ARG A 75 12.01 9.66 3.01
CA ARG A 75 10.58 9.29 3.13
C ARG A 75 10.08 9.21 4.57
N TRP A 76 10.97 9.29 5.56
CA TRP A 76 10.64 9.05 6.96
C TRP A 76 10.98 10.25 7.84
N ILE A 77 10.09 10.52 8.79
CA ILE A 77 10.35 11.43 9.91
C ILE A 77 10.75 10.58 11.12
N ASN A 78 11.90 10.86 11.70
CA ASN A 78 12.36 10.17 12.91
C ASN A 78 11.66 10.78 14.14
N LEU A 79 10.83 10.00 14.83
CA LEU A 79 10.16 10.40 16.08
C LEU A 79 10.94 9.96 17.34
N GLY A 80 12.16 9.45 17.17
CA GLY A 80 12.99 8.94 18.26
C GLY A 80 12.75 7.46 18.53
N PHE A 81 11.55 7.06 18.89
CA PHE A 81 11.18 5.66 19.16
C PHE A 81 10.75 4.88 17.89
N THR A 82 10.28 5.58 16.88
CA THR A 82 9.85 4.99 15.59
C THR A 82 10.07 5.97 14.44
N ARG A 83 10.00 5.45 13.22
CA ARG A 83 10.01 6.25 11.99
C ARG A 83 8.59 6.35 11.44
N LEU A 84 8.10 7.56 11.25
CA LEU A 84 6.81 7.85 10.63
C LEU A 84 7.01 8.04 9.13
N GLN A 85 6.22 7.35 8.31
CA GLN A 85 6.16 7.55 6.86
C GLN A 85 4.85 8.25 6.51
N PRO A 86 4.84 9.56 6.24
CA PRO A 86 3.62 10.30 5.97
C PRO A 86 2.84 9.81 4.76
N SER A 87 3.50 9.32 3.72
CA SER A 87 2.82 8.76 2.53
C SER A 87 1.94 7.54 2.85
N GLU A 88 2.19 6.79 3.93
CA GLU A 88 1.30 5.73 4.40
C GLU A 88 -0.01 6.28 4.98
N LEU A 89 0.07 7.39 5.73
CA LEU A 89 -1.12 8.08 6.25
C LEU A 89 -1.89 8.79 5.14
N THR A 90 -1.17 9.26 4.10
CA THR A 90 -1.78 9.91 2.92
C THR A 90 -2.85 9.04 2.30
N LYS A 91 -2.67 7.72 2.21
CA LYS A 91 -3.64 6.78 1.62
C LYS A 91 -5.01 6.93 2.27
N ILE A 92 -5.05 6.83 3.60
CA ILE A 92 -6.32 6.88 4.34
C ILE A 92 -6.92 8.28 4.38
N ILE A 93 -6.08 9.31 4.58
CA ILE A 93 -6.53 10.69 4.61
C ILE A 93 -7.15 11.07 3.26
N MET A 94 -6.54 10.66 2.15
CA MET A 94 -7.05 10.94 0.82
C MET A 94 -8.33 10.15 0.51
N ILE A 95 -8.46 8.90 0.98
CA ILE A 95 -9.72 8.15 0.88
C ILE A 95 -10.85 8.92 1.57
N ILE A 96 -10.64 9.38 2.81
CA ILE A 96 -11.65 10.12 3.58
C ILE A 96 -11.96 11.45 2.89
N PHE A 97 -10.93 12.21 2.51
CA PHE A 97 -11.09 13.51 1.88
C PHE A 97 -11.88 13.44 0.57
N VAL A 98 -11.51 12.51 -0.32
CA VAL A 98 -12.18 12.34 -1.62
C VAL A 98 -13.61 11.84 -1.44
N ALA A 99 -13.86 10.92 -0.49
CA ALA A 99 -15.18 10.43 -0.19
C ALA A 99 -16.12 11.54 0.30
N VAL A 100 -15.63 12.42 1.18
CA VAL A 100 -16.40 13.57 1.67
C VAL A 100 -16.61 14.60 0.56
N TYR A 101 -15.57 14.89 -0.22
CA TYR A 101 -15.67 15.82 -1.35
C TYR A 101 -16.74 15.40 -2.36
N ILE A 102 -16.78 14.10 -2.70
CA ILE A 102 -17.79 13.56 -3.63
C ILE A 102 -19.19 13.67 -3.02
N GLN A 103 -19.36 13.37 -1.73
CA GLN A 103 -20.65 13.52 -1.05
C GLN A 103 -21.13 14.97 -1.02
N GLU A 104 -20.23 15.94 -0.76
CA GLU A 104 -20.57 17.37 -0.75
C GLU A 104 -20.99 17.90 -2.12
N HIS A 105 -20.59 17.23 -3.20
CA HIS A 105 -20.88 17.64 -4.58
C HIS A 105 -21.69 16.57 -5.33
N GLU A 106 -22.50 15.77 -4.64
CA GLU A 106 -23.20 14.61 -5.22
C GLU A 106 -24.08 15.00 -6.44
N GLU A 107 -24.78 16.14 -6.36
CA GLU A 107 -25.64 16.65 -7.41
C GLU A 107 -24.85 17.15 -8.63
N ASP A 108 -23.72 17.83 -8.39
CA ASP A 108 -22.90 18.49 -9.42
C ASP A 108 -21.62 17.71 -9.76
N PHE A 109 -21.47 16.48 -9.26
CA PHE A 109 -20.23 15.72 -9.37
C PHE A 109 -19.77 15.52 -10.82
N MET A 110 -20.69 15.44 -11.75
CA MET A 110 -20.40 15.29 -13.17
C MET A 110 -20.02 16.60 -13.89
N GLU A 111 -20.13 17.74 -13.20
CA GLU A 111 -19.67 19.00 -13.77
C GLU A 111 -18.14 19.01 -13.92
N TRP A 112 -17.69 19.46 -15.08
CA TRP A 112 -16.26 19.54 -15.39
C TRP A 112 -15.46 20.36 -14.38
N LYS A 113 -16.05 21.43 -13.85
CA LYS A 113 -15.41 22.28 -12.83
C LYS A 113 -15.15 21.52 -11.52
N VAL A 114 -16.11 20.70 -11.08
CA VAL A 114 -16.00 19.90 -9.85
C VAL A 114 -14.95 18.81 -10.02
N LEU A 115 -14.98 18.08 -11.15
CA LEU A 115 -13.99 17.04 -11.47
C LEU A 115 -12.57 17.62 -11.59
N PHE A 116 -12.41 18.77 -12.25
CA PHE A 116 -11.11 19.42 -12.40
C PHE A 116 -10.55 19.89 -11.05
N LYS A 117 -11.40 20.48 -10.19
CA LYS A 117 -11.01 20.87 -8.83
C LYS A 117 -10.61 19.66 -8.00
N LEU A 118 -11.35 18.55 -8.06
CA LEU A 118 -10.99 17.31 -7.38
C LEU A 118 -9.65 16.78 -7.89
N ALA A 119 -9.44 16.74 -9.21
CA ALA A 119 -8.18 16.32 -9.79
C ALA A 119 -7.00 17.16 -9.32
N LEU A 120 -7.15 18.50 -9.24
CA LEU A 120 -6.12 19.39 -8.72
C LEU A 120 -5.83 19.13 -7.23
N LEU A 121 -6.87 18.92 -6.41
CA LEU A 121 -6.72 18.59 -5.00
C LEU A 121 -6.05 17.23 -4.78
N CYS A 122 -6.28 16.24 -5.63
CA CYS A 122 -5.58 14.96 -5.60
C CYS A 122 -4.15 15.07 -6.13
N ALA A 123 -3.91 15.89 -7.14
CA ALA A 123 -2.60 16.05 -7.77
C ALA A 123 -1.55 16.61 -6.79
N LEU A 124 -1.93 17.52 -5.91
CA LEU A 124 -0.99 18.14 -4.97
C LEU A 124 -0.30 17.13 -4.03
N PRO A 125 -1.02 16.28 -3.23
CA PRO A 125 -0.37 15.28 -2.40
C PRO A 125 0.35 14.22 -3.22
N LEU A 126 -0.18 13.79 -4.37
CA LEU A 126 0.49 12.85 -5.25
C LEU A 126 1.83 13.40 -5.77
N PHE A 127 1.86 14.65 -6.17
CA PHE A 127 3.10 15.34 -6.59
C PHE A 127 4.14 15.39 -5.45
N LEU A 128 3.72 15.69 -4.23
CA LEU A 128 4.62 15.69 -3.08
C LEU A 128 5.21 14.30 -2.80
N VAL A 129 4.40 13.23 -2.90
CA VAL A 129 4.87 11.83 -2.75
C VAL A 129 5.83 11.43 -3.89
N VAL A 130 5.62 11.92 -5.12
CA VAL A 130 6.58 11.72 -6.23
C VAL A 130 7.92 12.39 -5.93
N ILE A 131 7.91 13.60 -5.36
CA ILE A 131 9.14 14.32 -4.96
C ILE A 131 9.90 13.59 -3.85
N GLU A 132 9.24 12.76 -3.03
CA GLU A 132 9.86 11.86 -2.03
C GLU A 132 10.53 10.62 -2.64
N PRO A 133 10.85 10.57 -3.91
CA PRO A 133 11.05 9.49 -4.87
C PRO A 133 10.28 8.17 -4.53
N ASN A 134 8.98 8.28 -4.27
CA ASN A 134 8.12 7.15 -3.89
C ASN A 134 7.08 6.82 -4.98
N LEU A 135 7.56 6.42 -6.14
CA LEU A 135 6.71 6.16 -7.32
C LEU A 135 5.68 5.05 -7.06
N SER A 136 6.08 3.99 -6.37
CA SER A 136 5.19 2.85 -6.08
C SER A 136 4.00 3.26 -5.22
N THR A 137 4.23 4.02 -4.14
CA THR A 137 3.15 4.53 -3.29
C THR A 137 2.29 5.54 -4.04
N THR A 138 2.87 6.35 -4.94
CA THR A 138 2.10 7.28 -5.77
C THR A 138 1.13 6.53 -6.69
N LEU A 139 1.58 5.47 -7.34
CA LEU A 139 0.75 4.62 -8.18
C LEU A 139 -0.35 3.92 -7.37
N ASP A 140 0.00 3.37 -6.20
CA ASP A 140 -0.95 2.74 -5.28
C ASP A 140 -2.05 3.72 -4.87
N ILE A 141 -1.71 4.92 -4.37
CA ILE A 141 -2.68 5.97 -4.04
C ILE A 141 -3.53 6.33 -5.26
N THR A 142 -2.94 6.45 -6.43
CA THR A 142 -3.67 6.79 -7.66
C THR A 142 -4.73 5.74 -7.98
N PHE A 143 -4.40 4.44 -7.93
CA PHE A 143 -5.35 3.35 -8.17
C PHE A 143 -6.47 3.32 -7.11
N ILE A 144 -6.13 3.55 -5.85
CA ILE A 144 -7.12 3.64 -4.76
C ILE A 144 -8.10 4.78 -5.03
N LEU A 145 -7.59 5.99 -5.31
CA LEU A 145 -8.42 7.16 -5.57
C LEU A 145 -9.27 7.01 -6.83
N MET A 146 -8.71 6.43 -7.90
CA MET A 146 -9.49 6.10 -9.11
C MET A 146 -10.65 5.16 -8.79
N SER A 147 -10.44 4.15 -7.94
CA SER A 147 -11.51 3.23 -7.50
C SER A 147 -12.61 3.96 -6.72
N VAL A 148 -12.23 4.86 -5.80
CA VAL A 148 -13.18 5.68 -5.04
C VAL A 148 -13.97 6.61 -5.96
N ILE A 149 -13.31 7.32 -6.86
CA ILE A 149 -13.92 8.25 -7.81
C ILE A 149 -14.83 7.50 -8.81
N PHE A 150 -14.41 6.30 -9.24
CA PHE A 150 -15.20 5.44 -10.11
C PHE A 150 -16.55 5.06 -9.49
N VAL A 151 -16.50 4.55 -8.24
CA VAL A 151 -17.72 4.17 -7.49
C VAL A 151 -18.52 5.40 -7.06
N GLY A 152 -17.87 6.56 -6.93
CA GLY A 152 -18.47 7.86 -6.59
C GLY A 152 -19.42 8.43 -7.64
N GLY A 153 -19.65 7.74 -8.76
CA GLY A 153 -20.68 8.09 -9.73
C GLY A 153 -20.15 8.58 -11.08
N LEU A 154 -18.88 8.28 -11.42
CA LEU A 154 -18.42 8.54 -12.79
C LEU A 154 -19.29 7.77 -13.81
N SER A 155 -19.88 8.48 -14.76
CA SER A 155 -20.67 7.83 -15.80
C SER A 155 -19.79 6.94 -16.69
N GLY A 156 -20.30 5.75 -17.04
CA GLY A 156 -19.59 4.82 -17.92
C GLY A 156 -19.27 5.43 -19.31
N THR A 157 -20.07 6.41 -19.77
CA THR A 157 -19.80 7.15 -21.00
C THR A 157 -18.59 8.07 -20.89
N LEU A 158 -18.42 8.73 -19.74
CA LEU A 158 -17.23 9.57 -19.47
C LEU A 158 -15.97 8.70 -19.38
N ILE A 159 -16.06 7.58 -18.68
CA ILE A 159 -14.93 6.63 -18.57
C ILE A 159 -14.51 6.13 -19.95
N LYS A 160 -15.47 5.70 -20.79
CA LYS A 160 -15.18 5.27 -22.17
C LYS A 160 -14.54 6.40 -23.00
N LYS A 161 -14.97 7.66 -22.85
CA LYS A 161 -14.34 8.82 -23.50
C LYS A 161 -12.91 9.04 -22.99
N CYS A 162 -12.70 9.03 -21.67
CA CYS A 162 -11.37 9.18 -21.07
C CYS A 162 -10.43 8.05 -21.52
N LEU A 163 -10.86 6.78 -21.49
CA LEU A 163 -10.05 5.66 -21.93
C LEU A 163 -9.66 5.75 -23.41
N LYS A 164 -10.61 6.18 -24.28
CA LYS A 164 -10.33 6.40 -25.71
C LYS A 164 -9.26 7.47 -25.96
N ILE A 165 -9.12 8.45 -25.08
CA ILE A 165 -8.10 9.49 -25.18
C ILE A 165 -6.81 9.06 -24.49
N ILE A 166 -6.90 8.48 -23.29
CA ILE A 166 -5.78 8.17 -22.42
C ILE A 166 -4.97 6.98 -22.96
N ILE A 167 -5.63 5.91 -23.43
CA ILE A 167 -4.95 4.71 -23.93
C ILE A 167 -4.02 5.01 -25.11
N PRO A 168 -4.45 5.72 -26.17
CA PRO A 168 -3.56 6.08 -27.28
C PRO A 168 -2.39 7.01 -26.91
N ILE A 169 -2.47 7.69 -25.76
CA ILE A 169 -1.41 8.56 -25.27
C ILE A 169 -0.47 7.76 -24.34
N ILE A 170 -1.01 6.96 -23.43
CA ILE A 170 -0.20 6.20 -22.45
C ILE A 170 0.65 5.13 -23.14
N ILE A 171 0.14 4.44 -24.15
CA ILE A 171 0.90 3.38 -24.84
C ILE A 171 2.17 3.92 -25.49
N PRO A 172 2.14 4.97 -26.35
CA PRO A 172 3.36 5.55 -26.93
C PRO A 172 4.26 6.18 -25.87
N LEU A 173 3.70 6.84 -24.86
CA LEU A 173 4.47 7.38 -23.73
C LEU A 173 5.18 6.28 -22.94
N GLY A 174 4.55 5.12 -22.75
CA GLY A 174 5.16 3.94 -22.12
C GLY A 174 6.36 3.43 -22.92
N PHE A 175 6.23 3.31 -24.25
CA PHE A 175 7.34 2.93 -25.12
C PHE A 175 8.47 3.97 -25.11
N LEU A 176 8.13 5.26 -25.17
CA LEU A 176 9.11 6.35 -25.06
C LEU A 176 9.81 6.37 -23.71
N PHE A 177 9.09 6.05 -22.63
CA PHE A 177 9.61 5.97 -21.27
C PHE A 177 10.60 4.78 -21.14
N ILE A 178 10.25 3.60 -21.66
CA ILE A 178 11.14 2.43 -21.67
C ILE A 178 12.40 2.74 -22.51
N TRP A 179 12.24 3.34 -23.67
CA TRP A 179 13.37 3.78 -24.50
C TRP A 179 14.25 4.82 -23.79
N TYR A 180 13.64 5.81 -23.13
CA TYR A 180 14.35 6.84 -22.35
C TYR A 180 15.16 6.25 -21.19
N ILE A 181 14.62 5.29 -20.45
CA ILE A 181 15.32 4.64 -19.33
C ILE A 181 16.59 3.91 -19.81
N GLN A 182 16.59 3.39 -21.03
CA GLN A 182 17.72 2.68 -21.62
C GLN A 182 18.82 3.63 -22.14
N THR A 183 18.54 4.94 -22.22
CA THR A 183 19.55 5.91 -22.68
C THR A 183 20.58 6.20 -21.57
N PRO A 184 21.88 6.20 -21.86
CA PRO A 184 22.90 6.66 -20.92
C PRO A 184 22.67 8.13 -20.59
N ASN A 185 22.79 8.51 -19.29
CA ASN A 185 22.59 9.87 -18.77
C ASN A 185 21.12 10.33 -18.62
N GLN A 186 20.18 9.41 -18.37
CA GLN A 186 18.83 9.81 -17.99
C GLN A 186 18.83 10.60 -16.66
N VAL A 187 18.00 11.65 -16.55
CA VAL A 187 17.96 12.58 -15.40
C VAL A 187 16.63 12.51 -14.62
N LEU A 188 15.56 11.97 -15.24
CA LEU A 188 14.22 12.00 -14.67
C LEU A 188 14.01 11.01 -13.50
N LEU A 189 14.71 9.88 -13.52
CA LEU A 189 14.59 8.85 -12.50
C LEU A 189 15.89 8.73 -11.71
N HIS A 190 15.75 8.41 -10.42
CA HIS A 190 16.91 8.04 -9.60
C HIS A 190 17.44 6.67 -10.01
N ASP A 191 18.74 6.44 -9.91
CA ASP A 191 19.41 5.19 -10.34
C ASP A 191 18.75 3.94 -9.79
N TYR A 192 18.32 3.95 -8.51
CA TYR A 192 17.63 2.80 -7.89
C TYR A 192 16.25 2.50 -8.54
N GLN A 193 15.54 3.51 -9.08
CA GLN A 193 14.25 3.32 -9.77
C GLN A 193 14.48 2.70 -11.14
N VAL A 194 15.49 3.20 -11.85
CA VAL A 194 15.93 2.63 -13.13
C VAL A 194 16.36 1.19 -12.94
N THR A 195 17.19 0.92 -11.94
CA THR A 195 17.66 -0.44 -11.63
C THR A 195 16.49 -1.40 -11.39
N ARG A 196 15.48 -1.01 -10.62
CA ARG A 196 14.29 -1.85 -10.36
C ARG A 196 13.51 -2.18 -11.63
N ILE A 197 13.32 -1.22 -12.54
CA ILE A 197 12.61 -1.44 -13.80
C ILE A 197 13.46 -2.28 -14.76
N MET A 198 14.75 -1.97 -14.88
CA MET A 198 15.66 -2.71 -15.76
C MET A 198 15.91 -4.14 -15.27
N THR A 199 15.95 -4.36 -13.98
CA THR A 199 16.01 -5.70 -13.38
C THR A 199 14.85 -6.58 -13.82
N PHE A 200 13.64 -6.02 -13.88
CA PHE A 200 12.46 -6.74 -14.33
C PHE A 200 12.44 -6.99 -15.84
N LEU A 201 12.96 -6.03 -16.64
CA LEU A 201 13.01 -6.15 -18.11
C LEU A 201 14.15 -7.03 -18.61
N GLU A 202 15.31 -7.00 -17.94
CA GLU A 202 16.53 -7.74 -18.31
C GLU A 202 17.17 -8.40 -17.08
N PRO A 203 16.53 -9.41 -16.45
CA PRO A 203 16.98 -10.02 -15.19
C PRO A 203 18.42 -10.54 -15.26
N SER A 204 18.81 -11.10 -16.42
CA SER A 204 20.13 -11.69 -16.64
C SER A 204 21.30 -10.69 -16.48
N LYS A 205 21.09 -9.40 -16.74
CA LYS A 205 22.13 -8.36 -16.59
C LYS A 205 22.26 -7.87 -15.14
N TYR A 206 21.23 -8.06 -14.32
CA TYR A 206 21.13 -7.55 -12.96
C TYR A 206 21.08 -8.66 -11.90
N SER A 207 21.48 -9.88 -12.26
CA SER A 207 21.42 -11.08 -11.43
C SER A 207 22.20 -10.98 -10.11
N SER A 208 23.15 -10.04 -9.99
CA SER A 208 23.94 -9.84 -8.78
C SER A 208 23.39 -8.76 -7.81
N THR A 209 22.21 -8.18 -8.08
CA THR A 209 21.65 -7.07 -7.30
C THR A 209 20.17 -7.28 -6.94
N THR A 210 19.27 -6.52 -7.57
CA THR A 210 17.83 -6.54 -7.26
C THR A 210 17.10 -7.74 -7.83
N ALA A 211 17.54 -8.34 -8.94
CA ALA A 211 17.01 -9.61 -9.45
C ALA A 211 17.25 -10.73 -8.45
N TYR A 212 18.45 -10.76 -7.84
CA TYR A 212 18.82 -11.73 -6.83
C TYR A 212 17.81 -11.81 -5.66
N GLN A 213 17.24 -10.69 -5.23
CA GLN A 213 16.23 -10.68 -4.16
C GLN A 213 14.91 -11.33 -4.58
N GLN A 214 14.45 -11.06 -5.80
CA GLN A 214 13.21 -11.64 -6.31
C GLN A 214 13.39 -13.13 -6.63
N ASP A 215 14.49 -13.52 -7.28
CA ASP A 215 14.83 -14.91 -7.56
C ASP A 215 14.88 -15.73 -6.26
N ASN A 216 15.53 -15.20 -5.23
CA ASN A 216 15.60 -15.84 -3.91
C ASN A 216 14.24 -15.91 -3.21
N SER A 217 13.39 -14.89 -3.38
CA SER A 217 12.02 -14.92 -2.88
C SER A 217 11.22 -16.07 -3.52
N VAL A 218 11.31 -16.22 -4.84
CA VAL A 218 10.65 -17.32 -5.57
C VAL A 218 11.22 -18.69 -5.14
N MET A 219 12.53 -18.81 -4.97
CA MET A 219 13.15 -20.03 -4.46
C MET A 219 12.68 -20.36 -3.04
N ALA A 220 12.59 -19.37 -2.15
CA ALA A 220 12.08 -19.55 -0.79
C ALA A 220 10.64 -20.09 -0.82
N ILE A 221 9.73 -19.41 -1.56
CA ILE A 221 8.34 -19.84 -1.70
C ILE A 221 8.27 -21.28 -2.27
N GLY A 222 9.03 -21.56 -3.33
CA GLY A 222 9.06 -22.89 -3.97
C GLY A 222 9.59 -23.98 -3.04
N SER A 223 10.56 -23.66 -2.17
CA SER A 223 11.16 -24.61 -1.21
C SER A 223 10.18 -25.08 -0.15
N GLY A 224 9.14 -24.27 0.16
CA GLY A 224 8.11 -24.60 1.14
C GLY A 224 7.12 -25.67 0.68
N LYS A 225 7.05 -25.95 -0.63
CA LYS A 225 6.17 -26.99 -1.19
C LYS A 225 4.70 -26.84 -0.70
N LEU A 226 4.04 -27.94 -0.33
CA LEU A 226 2.63 -27.93 0.10
C LEU A 226 2.45 -27.50 1.55
N TYR A 227 3.26 -27.99 2.47
CA TYR A 227 3.07 -27.84 3.93
C TYR A 227 4.08 -26.89 4.60
N GLY A 228 5.08 -26.40 3.88
CA GLY A 228 6.15 -25.57 4.44
C GLY A 228 7.23 -26.38 5.15
N LYS A 229 8.26 -25.65 5.59
CA LYS A 229 9.39 -26.21 6.37
C LYS A 229 9.15 -26.16 7.88
N GLY A 230 8.07 -25.50 8.30
CA GLY A 230 7.75 -25.21 9.71
C GLY A 230 8.21 -23.79 10.12
N LEU A 231 7.57 -23.27 11.18
CA LEU A 231 7.86 -21.94 11.70
C LEU A 231 9.31 -21.86 12.23
N ASN A 232 9.93 -20.69 12.06
CA ASN A 232 11.35 -20.43 12.37
C ASN A 232 12.33 -21.32 11.58
N ASN A 233 11.94 -21.78 10.39
CA ASN A 233 12.77 -22.60 9.51
C ASN A 233 12.82 -22.02 8.09
N ASN A 234 13.22 -20.76 7.99
CA ASN A 234 13.33 -19.97 6.77
C ASN A 234 14.78 -19.89 6.25
N THR A 235 15.42 -21.04 6.10
CA THR A 235 16.84 -21.16 5.77
C THR A 235 17.26 -20.52 4.44
N ILE A 236 16.35 -20.36 3.48
CA ILE A 236 16.62 -19.69 2.21
C ILE A 236 16.30 -18.20 2.32
N ALA A 237 15.27 -17.82 3.07
CA ALA A 237 14.93 -16.42 3.28
C ALA A 237 15.85 -15.75 4.34
N ASP A 238 16.44 -16.52 5.26
CA ASP A 238 17.23 -15.99 6.37
C ASP A 238 18.55 -15.34 5.90
N VAL A 239 18.71 -14.09 6.26
CA VAL A 239 19.89 -13.25 5.98
C VAL A 239 21.06 -13.57 6.90
N THR A 240 20.82 -14.26 8.02
CA THR A 240 21.82 -14.40 9.09
C THR A 240 22.90 -15.46 8.80
N VAL A 241 22.69 -16.33 7.81
CA VAL A 241 23.61 -17.47 7.52
C VAL A 241 24.83 -17.06 6.69
N SER A 242 24.81 -15.88 6.04
CA SER A 242 25.99 -15.35 5.36
C SER A 242 25.95 -13.83 5.30
N ASP A 243 27.11 -13.14 5.35
CA ASP A 243 27.25 -11.68 5.17
C ASP A 243 26.64 -11.12 3.86
N THR A 244 26.10 -11.99 3.03
CA THR A 244 25.42 -11.69 1.75
C THR A 244 23.97 -12.13 1.78
N GLY A 245 23.17 -11.71 2.74
CA GLY A 245 21.77 -12.14 2.93
C GLY A 245 20.99 -12.41 1.65
N PHE A 246 20.36 -13.60 1.58
CA PHE A 246 19.66 -14.08 0.38
C PHE A 246 18.47 -13.21 -0.02
N VAL A 247 17.69 -12.71 0.94
CA VAL A 247 16.58 -11.76 0.69
C VAL A 247 16.71 -10.59 1.66
N SER A 248 17.14 -9.42 1.21
CA SER A 248 17.15 -8.24 2.07
C SER A 248 15.72 -7.71 2.25
N GLU A 249 15.44 -7.08 3.42
CA GLU A 249 14.12 -6.48 3.75
C GLU A 249 12.98 -7.52 3.72
N GLN A 250 13.26 -8.79 4.06
CA GLN A 250 12.25 -9.86 4.10
C GLN A 250 11.13 -9.58 5.10
N GLN A 251 11.40 -8.90 6.21
CA GLN A 251 10.40 -8.53 7.22
C GLN A 251 9.41 -7.46 6.72
N THR A 252 9.73 -6.74 5.64
CA THR A 252 8.90 -5.67 5.06
C THR A 252 8.33 -6.04 3.69
N ASP A 253 9.15 -5.94 2.66
CA ASP A 253 8.71 -6.01 1.26
C ASP A 253 8.53 -7.44 0.76
N PHE A 254 9.27 -8.41 1.32
CA PHE A 254 9.28 -9.82 0.92
C PHE A 254 8.75 -10.78 1.99
N ILE A 255 7.92 -10.29 2.94
CA ILE A 255 7.39 -11.15 4.02
C ILE A 255 6.63 -12.36 3.47
N PHE A 256 6.01 -12.25 2.29
CA PHE A 256 5.31 -13.36 1.65
C PHE A 256 6.23 -14.52 1.27
N SER A 257 7.54 -14.27 1.07
CA SER A 257 8.51 -15.35 0.86
C SER A 257 8.71 -16.19 2.13
N VAL A 258 8.74 -15.55 3.30
CA VAL A 258 8.80 -16.24 4.59
C VAL A 258 7.53 -17.05 4.84
N VAL A 259 6.35 -16.45 4.54
CA VAL A 259 5.07 -17.18 4.60
C VAL A 259 5.12 -18.44 3.73
N GLY A 260 5.55 -18.30 2.46
CA GLY A 260 5.63 -19.41 1.52
C GLY A 260 6.62 -20.48 1.93
N GLU A 261 7.80 -20.12 2.43
CA GLU A 261 8.82 -21.06 2.88
C GLU A 261 8.41 -21.84 4.12
N GLU A 262 7.87 -21.15 5.13
CA GLU A 262 7.56 -21.74 6.42
C GLU A 262 6.24 -22.52 6.44
N THR A 263 5.21 -22.01 5.77
CA THR A 263 3.86 -22.59 5.80
C THR A 263 3.41 -23.22 4.48
N GLY A 264 4.25 -23.12 3.46
CA GLY A 264 4.02 -23.70 2.15
C GLY A 264 2.82 -23.10 1.41
N PHE A 265 2.35 -23.83 0.43
CA PHE A 265 1.19 -23.43 -0.38
C PHE A 265 -0.07 -23.25 0.44
N ILE A 266 -0.33 -24.13 1.42
CA ILE A 266 -1.55 -24.07 2.25
C ILE A 266 -1.55 -22.79 3.09
N GLY A 267 -0.46 -22.46 3.78
CA GLY A 267 -0.37 -21.23 4.56
C GLY A 267 -0.46 -19.97 3.71
N SER A 268 0.17 -19.97 2.55
CA SER A 268 0.08 -18.88 1.58
C SER A 268 -1.38 -18.63 1.15
N VAL A 269 -2.12 -19.70 0.83
CA VAL A 269 -3.55 -19.62 0.48
C VAL A 269 -4.39 -19.10 1.64
N ILE A 270 -4.09 -19.52 2.89
CA ILE A 270 -4.79 -19.01 4.07
C ILE A 270 -4.58 -17.50 4.24
N VAL A 271 -3.36 -17.00 4.10
CA VAL A 271 -3.06 -15.56 4.17
C VAL A 271 -3.81 -14.80 3.08
N ILE A 272 -3.77 -15.26 1.83
CA ILE A 272 -4.50 -14.65 0.72
C ILE A 272 -6.01 -14.68 0.97
N ALA A 273 -6.56 -15.79 1.45
CA ALA A 273 -7.98 -15.92 1.77
C ALA A 273 -8.42 -14.95 2.88
N LEU A 274 -7.60 -14.78 3.93
CA LEU A 274 -7.89 -13.82 5.01
C LEU A 274 -7.87 -12.37 4.49
N LEU A 275 -6.93 -11.99 3.63
CA LEU A 275 -6.90 -10.68 2.97
C LEU A 275 -8.14 -10.48 2.09
N ALA A 276 -8.51 -11.48 1.30
CA ALA A 276 -9.70 -11.45 0.47
C ALA A 276 -10.99 -11.32 1.30
N ILE A 277 -11.10 -12.02 2.44
CA ILE A 277 -12.23 -11.90 3.36
C ILE A 277 -12.34 -10.46 3.88
N ILE A 278 -11.23 -9.85 4.30
CA ILE A 278 -11.25 -8.45 4.78
C ILE A 278 -11.72 -7.51 3.67
N MET A 279 -11.21 -7.68 2.45
CA MET A 279 -11.63 -6.89 1.29
C MET A 279 -13.12 -7.07 0.98
N ILE A 280 -13.64 -8.31 0.99
CA ILE A 280 -15.05 -8.62 0.76
C ILE A 280 -15.94 -7.98 1.85
N GLU A 281 -15.53 -8.03 3.11
CA GLU A 281 -16.28 -7.39 4.21
C GLU A 281 -16.31 -5.86 4.06
N CYS A 282 -15.23 -5.24 3.58
CA CYS A 282 -15.24 -3.82 3.22
C CYS A 282 -16.25 -3.52 2.10
N PHE A 283 -16.32 -4.34 1.05
CA PHE A 283 -17.32 -4.18 -0.02
C PHE A 283 -18.75 -4.41 0.48
N LYS A 284 -18.99 -5.40 1.35
CA LYS A 284 -20.31 -5.61 1.98
C LYS A 284 -20.71 -4.38 2.81
N THR A 285 -19.77 -3.81 3.57
CA THR A 285 -20.01 -2.60 4.34
C THR A 285 -20.33 -1.42 3.42
N ALA A 286 -19.60 -1.28 2.30
CA ALA A 286 -19.90 -0.27 1.31
C ALA A 286 -21.32 -0.40 0.72
N TYR A 287 -21.77 -1.64 0.48
CA TYR A 287 -23.12 -1.89 -0.07
C TYR A 287 -24.23 -1.47 0.90
N VAL A 288 -24.03 -1.66 2.21
CA VAL A 288 -25.04 -1.36 3.26
C VAL A 288 -24.87 0.01 3.90
N ALA A 289 -23.86 0.77 3.53
CA ALA A 289 -23.59 2.10 4.07
C ALA A 289 -24.73 3.08 3.74
N LYS A 290 -25.19 3.86 4.74
CA LYS A 290 -26.27 4.85 4.59
C LYS A 290 -25.85 6.05 3.75
N ASN A 291 -24.63 6.55 3.99
CA ASN A 291 -24.13 7.77 3.40
C ASN A 291 -23.15 7.46 2.26
N MET A 292 -23.09 8.34 1.27
CA MET A 292 -22.17 8.24 0.14
C MET A 292 -20.71 8.20 0.62
N SER A 293 -20.31 9.07 1.56
CA SER A 293 -18.95 9.07 2.12
C SER A 293 -18.59 7.75 2.79
N GLY A 294 -19.49 7.16 3.59
CA GLY A 294 -19.27 5.85 4.20
C GLY A 294 -19.08 4.75 3.17
N ARG A 295 -19.91 4.73 2.12
CA ARG A 295 -19.76 3.81 0.98
C ARG A 295 -18.38 3.94 0.34
N LEU A 296 -17.97 5.16 0.03
CA LEU A 296 -16.72 5.44 -0.67
C LEU A 296 -15.48 5.16 0.20
N ILE A 297 -15.55 5.44 1.52
CA ILE A 297 -14.47 5.07 2.45
C ILE A 297 -14.28 3.57 2.49
N ALA A 298 -15.37 2.80 2.60
CA ALA A 298 -15.30 1.34 2.63
C ALA A 298 -14.76 0.76 1.30
N VAL A 299 -15.14 1.31 0.14
CA VAL A 299 -14.57 0.96 -1.17
C VAL A 299 -13.08 1.32 -1.23
N GLY A 300 -12.69 2.51 -0.77
CA GLY A 300 -11.29 2.94 -0.74
C GLY A 300 -10.43 2.01 0.11
N MET A 301 -10.95 1.55 1.25
CA MET A 301 -10.24 0.57 2.09
C MET A 301 -10.15 -0.81 1.42
N ALA A 302 -11.21 -1.28 0.76
CA ALA A 302 -11.15 -2.51 -0.02
C ALA A 302 -10.12 -2.43 -1.14
N ALA A 303 -10.08 -1.31 -1.87
CA ALA A 303 -9.11 -1.04 -2.92
C ALA A 303 -7.66 -1.00 -2.37
N LEU A 304 -7.43 -0.29 -1.25
CA LEU A 304 -6.13 -0.23 -0.58
C LEU A 304 -5.61 -1.63 -0.25
N ILE A 305 -6.41 -2.44 0.44
CA ILE A 305 -6.02 -3.80 0.84
C ILE A 305 -5.81 -4.67 -0.41
N GLY A 306 -6.71 -4.61 -1.38
CA GLY A 306 -6.65 -5.42 -2.58
C GLY A 306 -5.44 -5.11 -3.46
N PHE A 307 -5.24 -3.85 -3.84
CA PHE A 307 -4.11 -3.45 -4.70
C PHE A 307 -2.77 -3.69 -4.02
N GLN A 308 -2.64 -3.32 -2.76
CA GLN A 308 -1.37 -3.46 -2.06
C GLN A 308 -1.00 -4.93 -1.81
N SER A 309 -1.99 -5.78 -1.48
CA SER A 309 -1.77 -7.24 -1.39
C SER A 309 -1.37 -7.83 -2.74
N PHE A 310 -2.07 -7.46 -3.82
CA PHE A 310 -1.76 -7.93 -5.16
C PHE A 310 -0.35 -7.52 -5.60
N ILE A 311 0.04 -6.27 -5.34
CA ILE A 311 1.37 -5.77 -5.71
C ILE A 311 2.45 -6.47 -4.88
N ASN A 312 2.32 -6.59 -3.55
CA ASN A 312 3.33 -7.23 -2.71
C ASN A 312 3.52 -8.71 -3.07
N ILE A 313 2.43 -9.48 -3.20
CA ILE A 313 2.49 -10.88 -3.58
C ILE A 313 3.03 -11.02 -5.00
N GLY A 314 2.63 -10.15 -5.93
CA GLY A 314 3.15 -10.13 -7.30
C GLY A 314 4.65 -9.83 -7.37
N VAL A 315 5.18 -8.98 -6.48
CA VAL A 315 6.62 -8.74 -6.34
C VAL A 315 7.34 -9.96 -5.77
N ALA A 316 6.81 -10.57 -4.71
CA ALA A 316 7.41 -11.74 -4.07
C ALA A 316 7.42 -12.98 -4.99
N THR A 317 6.48 -13.07 -5.94
CA THR A 317 6.37 -14.13 -6.94
C THR A 317 6.96 -13.76 -8.31
N GLU A 318 7.68 -12.64 -8.41
CA GLU A 318 8.31 -12.15 -9.65
C GLU A 318 7.35 -11.85 -10.81
N LEU A 319 6.05 -11.71 -10.52
CA LEU A 319 5.05 -11.27 -11.52
C LEU A 319 5.09 -9.76 -11.76
N LEU A 320 5.61 -8.99 -10.80
CA LEU A 320 5.72 -7.53 -10.84
C LEU A 320 7.13 -7.09 -10.44
N PRO A 321 7.59 -5.92 -10.95
CA PRO A 321 8.87 -5.35 -10.54
C PRO A 321 8.84 -4.99 -9.05
N ASN A 322 10.01 -5.04 -8.39
CA ASN A 322 10.12 -4.70 -6.97
C ASN A 322 9.66 -3.27 -6.69
N THR A 323 8.62 -3.12 -5.86
CA THR A 323 7.98 -1.85 -5.54
C THR A 323 8.30 -1.34 -4.14
N GLY A 324 8.61 -2.22 -3.20
CA GLY A 324 8.84 -1.87 -1.80
C GLY A 324 7.54 -1.50 -1.05
N LEU A 325 6.40 -2.07 -1.42
CA LEU A 325 5.13 -1.90 -0.72
C LEU A 325 4.91 -3.06 0.25
N PRO A 326 4.55 -2.80 1.52
CA PRO A 326 4.34 -3.85 2.51
C PRO A 326 3.03 -4.62 2.26
N LEU A 327 2.98 -5.90 2.67
CA LEU A 327 1.75 -6.69 2.68
C LEU A 327 0.84 -6.26 3.85
N PRO A 328 -0.40 -5.81 3.58
CA PRO A 328 -1.29 -5.31 4.63
C PRO A 328 -1.45 -6.28 5.80
N PHE A 329 -1.31 -5.78 7.03
CA PHE A 329 -1.42 -6.49 8.30
C PHE A 329 -0.36 -7.57 8.58
N VAL A 330 0.46 -7.95 7.60
CA VAL A 330 1.44 -9.05 7.72
C VAL A 330 2.87 -8.51 7.82
N SER A 331 3.23 -7.54 6.96
CA SER A 331 4.58 -6.96 6.95
C SER A 331 4.86 -6.09 8.17
N TYR A 332 6.14 -6.00 8.53
CA TYR A 332 6.62 -5.01 9.49
C TYR A 332 6.43 -3.59 8.95
N GLY A 333 5.86 -2.72 9.80
CA GLY A 333 5.71 -1.30 9.49
C GLY A 333 4.65 -0.65 10.38
N LEU A 334 5.11 0.09 11.40
CA LEU A 334 4.19 0.69 12.39
C LEU A 334 3.25 1.74 11.76
N THR A 335 3.73 2.52 10.79
CA THR A 335 2.91 3.55 10.13
C THR A 335 1.87 2.95 9.19
N SER A 336 2.26 1.94 8.42
CA SER A 336 1.33 1.22 7.53
C SER A 336 0.29 0.46 8.33
N LEU A 337 0.70 -0.23 9.40
CA LEU A 337 -0.22 -0.93 10.30
C LEU A 337 -1.22 0.04 10.93
N LEU A 338 -0.76 1.21 11.40
CA LEU A 338 -1.63 2.27 11.92
C LEU A 338 -2.66 2.72 10.89
N SER A 339 -2.21 2.95 9.67
CA SER A 339 -3.07 3.37 8.56
C SER A 339 -4.16 2.32 8.28
N TYR A 340 -3.79 1.03 8.15
CA TYR A 340 -4.76 -0.04 7.89
C TYR A 340 -5.73 -0.23 9.06
N MET A 341 -5.24 -0.28 10.30
CA MET A 341 -6.07 -0.49 11.49
C MET A 341 -7.02 0.69 11.70
N ALA A 342 -6.56 1.93 11.52
CA ALA A 342 -7.42 3.13 11.61
C ALA A 342 -8.53 3.08 10.56
N GLY A 343 -8.20 2.74 9.31
CA GLY A 343 -9.20 2.62 8.24
C GLY A 343 -10.22 1.53 8.48
N ILE A 344 -9.78 0.36 8.94
CA ILE A 344 -10.70 -0.71 9.30
C ILE A 344 -11.59 -0.30 10.50
N GLY A 345 -11.05 0.43 11.47
CA GLY A 345 -11.86 0.99 12.58
C GLY A 345 -13.00 1.88 12.07
N ILE A 346 -12.73 2.74 11.09
CA ILE A 346 -13.75 3.57 10.44
C ILE A 346 -14.76 2.70 9.67
N VAL A 347 -14.30 1.71 8.91
CA VAL A 347 -15.19 0.79 8.17
C VAL A 347 -16.09 0.01 9.13
N LEU A 348 -15.56 -0.46 10.27
CA LEU A 348 -16.37 -1.12 11.31
C LEU A 348 -17.47 -0.19 11.84
N ASN A 349 -17.14 1.10 12.12
CA ASN A 349 -18.13 2.06 12.56
C ASN A 349 -19.21 2.32 11.50
N ILE A 350 -18.85 2.43 10.23
CA ILE A 350 -19.81 2.54 9.13
C ILE A 350 -20.76 1.33 9.12
N GLY A 351 -20.21 0.13 9.30
CA GLY A 351 -21.00 -1.09 9.36
C GLY A 351 -21.94 -1.15 10.58
N LEU A 352 -21.55 -0.62 11.73
CA LEU A 352 -22.36 -0.56 12.94
C LEU A 352 -23.52 0.44 12.80
N GLN A 353 -23.32 1.57 12.12
CA GLN A 353 -24.35 2.62 11.96
C GLN A 353 -25.48 2.25 10.98
N ARG A 354 -25.41 1.13 10.29
CA ARG A 354 -26.48 0.66 9.38
C ARG A 354 -27.80 0.34 10.09
N HIS A 355 -27.79 0.07 11.38
CA HIS A 355 -28.95 -0.37 12.18
C HIS A 355 -29.67 0.75 12.91
N TYR A 356 -29.26 2.03 12.76
CA TYR A 356 -29.90 3.16 13.43
C TYR A 356 -30.46 4.18 12.46
#